data_d508a06ae246fdc0c8411622c83ebd79
#
_entry.id   d508a06ae246fdc0c8411622c83ebd79
#
_cell.length_a   1.000
_cell.length_b   1.000
_cell.length_c   1.000
_cell.angle_alpha   90.00
_cell.angle_beta   90.00
_cell.angle_gamma   90.00
#
_symmetry.space_group_name_H-M   'P 1'
#
loop_
_entity.id
_entity.type
_entity.pdbx_description
1 polymer ?
#
loop_
_entity_poly.entity_id
_entity_poly.type
_entity_poly.pdbx_seq_one_letter_code
_entity_poly.pdbx_strand_id
1 'polypeptide(L)'
;MNILQEIFQSLTMVERMLVFVFIAPLVGGFLAGCDRKLTARLQGRYGPPIRQPFFDVLKLLRKENIVVNKFQNFNIVLFFIFTVFAGALFFGGANILLMIFSLTLSGTFFVLAGYSVGSPFSHLGAEREIIQIVSYEPMIILLAAGMYMATGSFNVADIAMHKKPLFIALPGVLAGFLYILTIKFRKSPFDLSMCHHAHQEIVRGLTTEFSGPALALIEISHWYENVLLLGIVYLFFAFKPWLALVLTLGIYVLEIVIDNNYARFKWQLTFLSSWLFIAAAAGSNIIVLHWVK
;
A
#
# COMPACT_ATOMS: atom_id res chain seq x y z
N MET A 1 0.81 16.56 -25.97
CA MET A 1 0.00 16.07 -24.83
C MET A 1 -0.23 14.59 -25.08
N ASN A 2 0.03 13.71 -24.12
CA ASN A 2 -0.07 12.25 -24.37
C ASN A 2 -1.53 11.80 -24.29
N ILE A 3 -1.94 10.86 -25.14
CA ILE A 3 -3.30 10.29 -25.22
C ILE A 3 -3.84 9.91 -23.82
N LEU A 4 -3.00 9.37 -22.94
CA LEU A 4 -3.39 9.04 -21.56
C LEU A 4 -3.78 10.27 -20.72
N GLN A 5 -3.13 11.39 -20.91
CA GLN A 5 -3.46 12.64 -20.21
C GLN A 5 -4.76 13.26 -20.76
N GLU A 6 -4.99 13.13 -22.05
CA GLU A 6 -6.24 13.61 -22.70
C GLU A 6 -7.43 12.78 -22.22
N ILE A 7 -7.31 11.45 -22.18
CA ILE A 7 -8.36 10.56 -21.64
C ILE A 7 -8.63 10.89 -20.16
N PHE A 8 -7.57 11.08 -19.36
CA PHE A 8 -7.75 11.42 -17.94
C PHE A 8 -8.43 12.79 -17.75
N GLN A 9 -8.19 13.77 -18.62
CA GLN A 9 -8.82 15.07 -18.56
C GLN A 9 -10.28 15.07 -19.05
N SER A 10 -10.64 14.19 -19.97
CA SER A 10 -12.00 14.09 -20.50
C SER A 10 -12.99 13.46 -19.52
N LEU A 11 -12.50 12.66 -18.55
CA LEU A 11 -13.32 11.98 -17.55
C LEU A 11 -13.64 12.91 -16.38
N THR A 12 -14.87 12.89 -15.91
CA THR A 12 -15.27 13.56 -14.65
C THR A 12 -14.61 12.89 -13.45
N MET A 13 -14.56 13.58 -12.31
CA MET A 13 -14.02 13.02 -11.07
C MET A 13 -14.69 11.69 -10.70
N VAL A 14 -16.02 11.61 -10.82
CA VAL A 14 -16.81 10.43 -10.49
C VAL A 14 -16.48 9.26 -11.43
N GLU A 15 -16.35 9.52 -12.73
CA GLU A 15 -15.98 8.48 -13.69
C GLU A 15 -14.59 7.90 -13.40
N ARG A 16 -13.61 8.72 -13.04
CA ARG A 16 -12.27 8.28 -12.62
C ARG A 16 -12.33 7.40 -11.36
N MET A 17 -13.14 7.79 -10.36
CA MET A 17 -13.37 6.97 -9.17
C MET A 17 -13.98 5.60 -9.52
N LEU A 18 -14.99 5.58 -10.39
CA LEU A 18 -15.62 4.34 -10.85
C LEU A 18 -14.65 3.45 -11.62
N VAL A 19 -13.87 4.02 -12.53
CA VAL A 19 -12.82 3.31 -13.27
C VAL A 19 -11.84 2.64 -12.30
N PHE A 20 -11.40 3.35 -11.27
CA PHE A 20 -10.54 2.76 -10.24
C PHE A 20 -11.22 1.58 -9.53
N VAL A 21 -12.45 1.73 -9.07
CA VAL A 21 -13.17 0.68 -8.32
C VAL A 21 -13.26 -0.63 -9.11
N PHE A 22 -13.44 -0.56 -10.43
CA PHE A 22 -13.54 -1.78 -11.26
C PHE A 22 -12.20 -2.31 -11.76
N ILE A 23 -11.24 -1.43 -12.07
CA ILE A 23 -9.95 -1.84 -12.68
C ILE A 23 -8.92 -2.21 -11.61
N ALA A 24 -8.90 -1.53 -10.46
CA ALA A 24 -7.88 -1.77 -9.45
C ALA A 24 -7.80 -3.22 -8.95
N PRO A 25 -8.90 -3.93 -8.66
CA PRO A 25 -8.80 -5.32 -8.22
C PRO A 25 -8.24 -6.24 -9.31
N LEU A 26 -8.48 -5.93 -10.59
CA LEU A 26 -7.92 -6.70 -11.71
C LEU A 26 -6.40 -6.48 -11.81
N VAL A 27 -5.97 -5.22 -11.76
CA VAL A 27 -4.54 -4.86 -11.80
C VAL A 27 -3.83 -5.38 -10.55
N GLY A 28 -4.38 -5.17 -9.36
CA GLY A 28 -3.80 -5.60 -8.10
C GLY A 28 -3.68 -7.13 -7.99
N GLY A 29 -4.72 -7.86 -8.40
CA GLY A 29 -4.68 -9.32 -8.47
C GLY A 29 -3.65 -9.84 -9.48
N PHE A 30 -3.50 -9.17 -10.63
CA PHE A 30 -2.45 -9.48 -11.60
C PHE A 30 -1.05 -9.22 -11.03
N LEU A 31 -0.83 -8.08 -10.36
CA LEU A 31 0.42 -7.75 -9.69
C LEU A 31 0.76 -8.79 -8.62
N ALA A 32 -0.19 -9.19 -7.77
CA ALA A 32 -0.02 -10.23 -6.78
C ALA A 32 0.34 -11.59 -7.41
N GLY A 33 -0.21 -11.91 -8.58
CA GLY A 33 0.15 -13.10 -9.34
C GLY A 33 1.58 -13.03 -9.91
N CYS A 34 1.99 -11.88 -10.41
CA CYS A 34 3.35 -11.63 -10.87
C CYS A 34 4.36 -11.74 -9.71
N ASP A 35 4.02 -11.19 -8.55
CA ASP A 35 4.83 -11.26 -7.34
C ASP A 35 5.10 -12.71 -6.93
N ARG A 36 4.05 -13.52 -6.75
CA ARG A 36 4.17 -14.95 -6.41
C ARG A 36 5.01 -15.74 -7.42
N LYS A 37 4.86 -15.43 -8.71
CA LYS A 37 5.62 -16.09 -9.77
C LYS A 37 7.09 -15.66 -9.79
N LEU A 38 7.36 -14.36 -9.65
CA LEU A 38 8.71 -13.81 -9.63
C LEU A 38 9.49 -14.30 -8.40
N THR A 39 8.87 -14.24 -7.23
CA THR A 39 9.41 -14.78 -5.97
C THR A 39 9.77 -16.26 -6.11
N ALA A 40 8.88 -17.08 -6.68
CA ALA A 40 9.18 -18.49 -6.91
C ALA A 40 10.38 -18.69 -7.85
N ARG A 41 10.51 -17.86 -8.89
CA ARG A 41 11.66 -17.94 -9.82
C ARG A 41 12.97 -17.50 -9.15
N LEU A 42 12.96 -16.46 -8.35
CA LEU A 42 14.13 -16.04 -7.56
C LEU A 42 14.59 -17.14 -6.58
N GLN A 43 13.63 -17.94 -6.08
CA GLN A 43 13.89 -19.09 -5.21
C GLN A 43 14.19 -20.40 -5.97
N GLY A 44 14.37 -20.37 -7.29
CA GLY A 44 14.65 -21.56 -8.10
C GLY A 44 13.45 -22.50 -8.31
N ARG A 45 12.21 -22.06 -8.05
CA ARG A 45 10.96 -22.83 -8.20
C ARG A 45 10.15 -22.37 -9.42
N TYR A 46 9.27 -23.25 -9.92
CA TYR A 46 8.39 -22.91 -11.07
C TYR A 46 7.33 -21.85 -10.73
N GLY A 47 6.79 -21.87 -9.52
CA GLY A 47 5.74 -20.99 -9.05
C GLY A 47 4.34 -21.25 -9.65
N PRO A 48 3.30 -20.66 -9.03
CA PRO A 48 1.92 -20.79 -9.52
C PRO A 48 1.67 -19.98 -10.79
N PRO A 49 0.56 -20.24 -11.51
CA PRO A 49 0.13 -19.40 -12.62
C PRO A 49 -0.25 -17.99 -12.12
N ILE A 50 -0.04 -16.96 -12.95
CA ILE A 50 -0.31 -15.55 -12.59
C ILE A 50 -1.78 -15.33 -12.18
N ARG A 51 -2.71 -16.13 -12.72
CA ARG A 51 -4.15 -16.04 -12.40
C ARG A 51 -4.51 -16.66 -11.03
N GLN A 52 -3.58 -17.30 -10.34
CA GLN A 52 -3.86 -18.01 -9.09
C GLN A 52 -4.52 -17.13 -8.00
N PRO A 53 -4.13 -15.87 -7.76
CA PRO A 53 -4.77 -15.04 -6.74
C PRO A 53 -6.28 -14.89 -6.96
N PHE A 54 -6.73 -14.77 -8.20
CA PHE A 54 -8.17 -14.68 -8.53
C PHE A 54 -8.92 -15.97 -8.18
N PHE A 55 -8.33 -17.13 -8.47
CA PHE A 55 -8.94 -18.41 -8.09
C PHE A 55 -8.96 -18.61 -6.57
N ASP A 56 -7.91 -18.15 -5.87
CA ASP A 56 -7.85 -18.19 -4.41
C ASP A 56 -8.97 -17.36 -3.79
N VAL A 57 -9.20 -16.14 -4.26
CA VAL A 57 -10.29 -15.28 -3.80
C VAL A 57 -11.65 -15.87 -4.14
N LEU A 58 -11.87 -16.37 -5.36
CA LEU A 58 -13.13 -17.03 -5.72
C LEU A 58 -13.41 -18.27 -4.87
N LYS A 59 -12.38 -19.05 -4.53
CA LYS A 59 -12.50 -20.17 -3.63
C LYS A 59 -12.88 -19.74 -2.22
N LEU A 60 -12.26 -18.65 -1.72
CA LEU A 60 -12.58 -18.10 -0.39
C LEU A 60 -14.02 -17.59 -0.32
N LEU A 61 -14.51 -16.90 -1.37
CA LEU A 61 -15.90 -16.42 -1.41
C LEU A 61 -16.94 -17.54 -1.39
N ARG A 62 -16.57 -18.76 -1.85
CA ARG A 62 -17.45 -19.93 -1.83
C ARG A 62 -17.40 -20.73 -0.52
N LYS A 63 -16.45 -20.44 0.37
CA LYS A 63 -16.35 -21.09 1.66
C LYS A 63 -17.36 -20.52 2.66
N GLU A 64 -17.72 -21.35 3.62
CA GLU A 64 -18.53 -20.90 4.76
C GLU A 64 -17.78 -19.84 5.58
N ASN A 65 -18.52 -18.86 6.05
CA ASN A 65 -17.99 -17.80 6.89
C ASN A 65 -18.06 -18.24 8.36
N ILE A 66 -16.97 -18.75 8.88
CA ILE A 66 -16.84 -19.12 10.30
C ILE A 66 -16.46 -17.84 11.04
N VAL A 67 -17.38 -17.31 11.84
CA VAL A 67 -17.20 -16.04 12.55
C VAL A 67 -17.23 -16.30 14.05
N VAL A 68 -16.16 -15.96 14.73
CA VAL A 68 -16.09 -16.02 16.20
C VAL A 68 -16.89 -14.88 16.82
N ASN A 69 -16.83 -13.69 16.22
CA ASN A 69 -17.55 -12.50 16.69
C ASN A 69 -18.07 -11.66 15.52
N LYS A 70 -19.31 -11.16 15.60
CA LYS A 70 -19.92 -10.30 14.58
C LYS A 70 -19.13 -9.00 14.35
N PHE A 71 -18.49 -8.46 15.39
CA PHE A 71 -17.61 -7.28 15.29
C PHE A 71 -16.41 -7.49 14.38
N GLN A 72 -15.89 -8.71 14.30
CA GLN A 72 -14.79 -9.07 13.41
C GLN A 72 -15.13 -8.76 11.96
N ASN A 73 -16.23 -9.29 11.46
CA ASN A 73 -16.66 -9.08 10.07
C ASN A 73 -17.03 -7.63 9.79
N PHE A 74 -17.68 -6.95 10.75
CA PHE A 74 -18.03 -5.54 10.63
C PHE A 74 -16.76 -4.68 10.40
N ASN A 75 -15.73 -4.88 11.21
CA ASN A 75 -14.47 -4.15 11.05
C ASN A 75 -13.75 -4.47 9.72
N ILE A 76 -13.82 -5.73 9.23
CA ILE A 76 -13.24 -6.08 7.92
C ILE A 76 -13.99 -5.42 6.76
N VAL A 77 -15.30 -5.31 6.83
CA VAL A 77 -16.09 -4.58 5.83
C VAL A 77 -15.71 -3.09 5.83
N LEU A 78 -15.54 -2.48 7.01
CA LEU A 78 -15.09 -1.09 7.11
C LEU A 78 -13.65 -0.92 6.58
N PHE A 79 -12.76 -1.84 6.92
CA PHE A 79 -11.40 -1.86 6.35
C PHE A 79 -11.45 -1.84 4.81
N PHE A 80 -12.26 -2.73 4.21
CA PHE A 80 -12.42 -2.78 2.76
C PHE A 80 -12.99 -1.48 2.19
N ILE A 81 -14.09 -0.97 2.77
CA ILE A 81 -14.76 0.26 2.30
C ILE A 81 -13.79 1.45 2.33
N PHE A 82 -13.08 1.66 3.44
CA PHE A 82 -12.15 2.79 3.57
C PHE A 82 -10.91 2.65 2.70
N THR A 83 -10.43 1.43 2.44
CA THR A 83 -9.34 1.20 1.48
C THR A 83 -9.77 1.56 0.06
N VAL A 84 -10.94 1.09 -0.38
CA VAL A 84 -11.48 1.41 -1.71
C VAL A 84 -11.76 2.91 -1.83
N PHE A 85 -12.31 3.53 -0.79
CA PHE A 85 -12.59 4.96 -0.76
C PHE A 85 -11.32 5.80 -0.83
N ALA A 86 -10.25 5.45 -0.10
CA ALA A 86 -8.95 6.11 -0.18
C ALA A 86 -8.38 6.07 -1.61
N GLY A 87 -8.42 4.91 -2.26
CA GLY A 87 -7.97 4.76 -3.64
C GLY A 87 -8.86 5.52 -4.63
N ALA A 88 -10.18 5.50 -4.45
CA ALA A 88 -11.11 6.26 -5.28
C ALA A 88 -10.86 7.77 -5.19
N LEU A 89 -10.61 8.31 -3.99
CA LEU A 89 -10.23 9.72 -3.80
C LEU A 89 -8.94 10.05 -4.53
N PHE A 90 -7.93 9.20 -4.43
CA PHE A 90 -6.63 9.41 -5.09
C PHE A 90 -6.77 9.42 -6.61
N PHE A 91 -7.35 8.40 -7.21
CA PHE A 91 -7.51 8.30 -8.66
C PHE A 91 -8.58 9.28 -9.19
N GLY A 92 -9.54 9.69 -8.36
CA GLY A 92 -10.46 10.80 -8.65
C GLY A 92 -9.78 12.15 -8.76
N GLY A 93 -8.55 12.30 -8.23
CA GLY A 93 -7.82 13.57 -8.21
C GLY A 93 -8.17 14.47 -7.02
N ALA A 94 -8.76 13.92 -5.97
CA ALA A 94 -9.17 14.64 -4.77
C ALA A 94 -7.98 15.03 -3.88
N ASN A 95 -8.28 15.57 -2.71
CA ASN A 95 -7.29 16.02 -1.74
C ASN A 95 -6.50 14.84 -1.15
N ILE A 96 -5.15 14.91 -1.24
CA ILE A 96 -4.24 13.88 -0.76
C ILE A 96 -4.33 13.68 0.77
N LEU A 97 -4.63 14.72 1.56
CA LEU A 97 -4.80 14.60 3.00
C LEU A 97 -6.04 13.77 3.36
N LEU A 98 -7.15 13.97 2.63
CA LEU A 98 -8.37 13.19 2.84
C LEU A 98 -8.14 11.70 2.48
N MET A 99 -7.37 11.43 1.42
CA MET A 99 -6.95 10.08 1.04
C MET A 99 -6.10 9.43 2.15
N ILE A 100 -5.10 10.14 2.69
CA ILE A 100 -4.25 9.64 3.78
C ILE A 100 -5.11 9.32 5.00
N PHE A 101 -5.98 10.24 5.42
CA PHE A 101 -6.85 10.03 6.56
C PHE A 101 -7.77 8.81 6.39
N SER A 102 -8.31 8.61 5.18
CA SER A 102 -9.10 7.42 4.87
C SER A 102 -8.28 6.13 4.94
N LEU A 103 -7.02 6.18 4.47
CA LEU A 103 -6.11 5.02 4.49
C LEU A 103 -5.69 4.65 5.92
N THR A 104 -5.40 5.63 6.79
CA THR A 104 -5.07 5.36 8.21
C THR A 104 -6.28 4.82 8.96
N LEU A 105 -7.47 5.36 8.69
CA LEU A 105 -8.73 4.84 9.25
C LEU A 105 -8.99 3.40 8.80
N SER A 106 -8.72 3.05 7.55
CA SER A 106 -8.76 1.68 7.05
C SER A 106 -7.83 0.76 7.88
N GLY A 107 -6.57 1.14 8.08
CA GLY A 107 -5.62 0.39 8.90
C GLY A 107 -6.08 0.19 10.35
N THR A 108 -6.71 1.21 10.95
CA THR A 108 -7.26 1.10 12.31
C THR A 108 -8.39 0.09 12.41
N PHE A 109 -9.29 0.02 11.41
CA PHE A 109 -10.34 -1.01 11.38
C PHE A 109 -9.76 -2.42 11.21
N PHE A 110 -8.68 -2.57 10.45
CA PHE A 110 -8.00 -3.85 10.31
C PHE A 110 -7.41 -4.33 11.65
N VAL A 111 -6.77 -3.43 12.40
CA VAL A 111 -6.27 -3.70 13.77
C VAL A 111 -7.41 -4.07 14.71
N LEU A 112 -8.51 -3.30 14.70
CA LEU A 112 -9.69 -3.57 15.54
C LEU A 112 -10.32 -4.94 15.22
N ALA A 113 -10.31 -5.35 13.95
CA ALA A 113 -10.74 -6.68 13.55
C ALA A 113 -9.89 -7.77 14.20
N GLY A 114 -8.54 -7.59 14.24
CA GLY A 114 -7.62 -8.51 14.91
C GLY A 114 -7.83 -8.59 16.42
N TYR A 115 -8.08 -7.45 17.08
CA TYR A 115 -8.38 -7.42 18.52
C TYR A 115 -9.75 -8.00 18.88
N SER A 116 -10.70 -8.00 17.98
CA SER A 116 -12.05 -8.54 18.24
C SER A 116 -12.09 -10.05 18.38
N VAL A 117 -11.00 -10.73 18.10
CA VAL A 117 -10.87 -12.19 18.16
C VAL A 117 -10.08 -12.60 19.39
N GLY A 118 -10.52 -13.63 20.12
CA GLY A 118 -9.90 -14.13 21.34
C GLY A 118 -8.62 -14.97 21.12
N SER A 119 -7.94 -14.85 19.96
CA SER A 119 -6.74 -15.61 19.64
C SER A 119 -5.46 -14.85 20.02
N PRO A 120 -4.52 -15.46 20.78
CA PRO A 120 -3.27 -14.81 21.14
C PRO A 120 -2.42 -14.43 19.94
N PHE A 121 -2.43 -15.22 18.86
CA PHE A 121 -1.69 -14.92 17.64
C PHE A 121 -2.26 -13.73 16.88
N SER A 122 -3.59 -13.62 16.81
CA SER A 122 -4.26 -12.48 16.19
C SER A 122 -4.01 -11.19 16.99
N HIS A 123 -4.00 -11.28 18.32
CA HIS A 123 -3.70 -10.16 19.21
C HIS A 123 -2.27 -9.63 19.02
N LEU A 124 -1.28 -10.53 19.05
CA LEU A 124 0.12 -10.16 18.78
C LEU A 124 0.30 -9.60 17.36
N GLY A 125 -0.41 -10.16 16.37
CA GLY A 125 -0.42 -9.63 15.01
C GLY A 125 -0.98 -8.22 14.93
N ALA A 126 -2.06 -7.93 15.66
CA ALA A 126 -2.67 -6.60 15.74
C ALA A 126 -1.75 -5.58 16.41
N GLU A 127 -1.07 -5.95 17.51
CA GLU A 127 -0.06 -5.08 18.15
C GLU A 127 1.09 -4.74 17.19
N ARG A 128 1.57 -5.72 16.44
CA ARG A 128 2.63 -5.52 15.44
C ARG A 128 2.15 -4.64 14.27
N GLU A 129 0.87 -4.74 13.86
CA GLU A 129 0.30 -3.86 12.83
C GLU A 129 0.24 -2.40 13.33
N ILE A 130 -0.12 -2.15 14.61
CA ILE A 130 -0.05 -0.80 15.19
C ILE A 130 1.37 -0.24 15.11
N ILE A 131 2.38 -1.03 15.47
CA ILE A 131 3.78 -0.61 15.40
C ILE A 131 4.16 -0.25 13.97
N GLN A 132 3.71 -1.02 12.98
CA GLN A 132 3.93 -0.71 11.57
C GLN A 132 3.23 0.59 11.17
N ILE A 133 1.97 0.80 11.56
CA ILE A 133 1.22 2.05 11.29
C ILE A 133 2.00 3.25 11.85
N VAL A 134 2.39 3.22 13.12
CA VAL A 134 3.15 4.31 13.75
C VAL A 134 4.54 4.50 13.09
N SER A 135 5.11 3.44 12.52
CA SER A 135 6.40 3.49 11.82
C SER A 135 6.34 4.21 10.48
N TYR A 136 5.25 4.06 9.71
CA TYR A 136 5.15 4.65 8.37
C TYR A 136 4.31 5.93 8.28
N GLU A 137 3.41 6.18 9.23
CA GLU A 137 2.46 7.30 9.17
C GLU A 137 3.15 8.69 9.10
N PRO A 138 4.23 8.97 9.86
CA PRO A 138 4.94 10.24 9.74
C PRO A 138 5.47 10.51 8.33
N MET A 139 5.93 9.46 7.62
CA MET A 139 6.40 9.62 6.25
C MET A 139 5.29 9.99 5.29
N ILE A 140 4.10 9.41 5.44
CA ILE A 140 2.97 9.70 4.56
C ILE A 140 2.50 11.15 4.76
N ILE A 141 2.56 11.67 6.00
CA ILE A 141 2.27 13.08 6.29
C ILE A 141 3.33 13.99 5.66
N LEU A 142 4.62 13.66 5.80
CA LEU A 142 5.72 14.41 5.18
C LEU A 142 5.65 14.37 3.65
N LEU A 143 5.18 13.26 3.07
CA LEU A 143 4.92 13.16 1.63
C LEU A 143 3.87 14.18 1.18
N ALA A 144 2.73 14.27 1.87
CA ALA A 144 1.70 15.27 1.53
C ALA A 144 2.22 16.71 1.70
N ALA A 145 2.95 16.98 2.77
CA ALA A 145 3.57 18.28 2.99
C ALA A 145 4.60 18.63 1.91
N GLY A 146 5.46 17.68 1.54
CA GLY A 146 6.44 17.84 0.46
C GLY A 146 5.79 18.08 -0.90
N MET A 147 4.74 17.31 -1.24
CA MET A 147 3.96 17.50 -2.47
C MET A 147 3.34 18.88 -2.51
N TYR A 148 2.73 19.34 -1.42
CA TYR A 148 2.20 20.70 -1.31
C TYR A 148 3.29 21.76 -1.47
N MET A 149 4.42 21.62 -0.80
CA MET A 149 5.52 22.56 -0.92
C MET A 149 6.08 22.62 -2.34
N ALA A 150 6.09 21.51 -3.08
CA ALA A 150 6.59 21.50 -4.46
C ALA A 150 5.59 22.08 -5.46
N THR A 151 4.29 21.82 -5.31
CA THR A 151 3.24 22.12 -6.30
C THR A 151 2.32 23.28 -5.93
N GLY A 152 2.18 23.58 -4.63
CA GLY A 152 1.23 24.58 -4.11
C GLY A 152 -0.21 24.09 -3.95
N SER A 153 -0.49 22.79 -4.22
CA SER A 153 -1.83 22.22 -4.12
C SER A 153 -1.79 20.88 -3.38
N PHE A 154 -2.86 20.56 -2.65
CA PHE A 154 -3.09 19.24 -2.07
C PHE A 154 -3.91 18.33 -2.99
N ASN A 155 -4.43 18.82 -4.11
CA ASN A 155 -5.21 18.01 -5.02
C ASN A 155 -4.32 17.14 -5.88
N VAL A 156 -4.58 15.85 -5.90
CA VAL A 156 -3.82 14.86 -6.68
C VAL A 156 -3.87 15.19 -8.17
N ALA A 157 -4.99 15.74 -8.67
CA ALA A 157 -5.11 16.16 -10.06
C ALA A 157 -4.09 17.26 -10.43
N ASP A 158 -3.93 18.27 -9.59
CA ASP A 158 -2.99 19.37 -9.81
C ASP A 158 -1.54 18.88 -9.70
N ILE A 159 -1.27 17.99 -8.74
CA ILE A 159 0.05 17.37 -8.54
C ILE A 159 0.43 16.56 -9.79
N ALA A 160 -0.49 15.75 -10.33
CA ALA A 160 -0.27 14.91 -11.51
C ALA A 160 -0.02 15.72 -12.79
N MET A 161 -0.59 16.96 -12.87
CA MET A 161 -0.39 17.86 -14.00
C MET A 161 0.87 18.74 -13.88
N HIS A 162 1.60 18.62 -12.77
CA HIS A 162 2.78 19.45 -12.55
C HIS A 162 3.86 19.16 -13.59
N LYS A 163 4.33 20.23 -14.28
CA LYS A 163 5.27 20.09 -15.42
C LYS A 163 6.70 19.76 -15.03
N LYS A 164 7.09 20.10 -13.78
CA LYS A 164 8.45 19.82 -13.29
C LYS A 164 8.51 18.42 -12.67
N PRO A 165 9.61 17.69 -12.84
CA PRO A 165 9.76 16.37 -12.24
C PRO A 165 9.87 16.47 -10.72
N LEU A 166 8.89 15.91 -10.01
CA LEU A 166 8.81 15.99 -8.53
C LEU A 166 9.93 15.22 -7.85
N PHE A 167 10.47 14.17 -8.47
CA PHE A 167 11.57 13.40 -7.90
C PHE A 167 12.87 14.22 -7.77
N ILE A 168 13.06 15.30 -8.56
CA ILE A 168 14.21 16.22 -8.43
C ILE A 168 14.01 17.19 -7.28
N ALA A 169 12.78 17.67 -7.09
CA ALA A 169 12.46 18.58 -5.98
C ALA A 169 12.38 17.86 -4.62
N LEU A 170 11.96 16.59 -4.64
CA LEU A 170 11.64 15.78 -3.46
C LEU A 170 12.42 14.45 -3.42
N PRO A 171 13.75 14.42 -3.64
CA PRO A 171 14.50 13.17 -3.68
C PRO A 171 14.50 12.45 -2.32
N GLY A 172 14.61 13.19 -1.21
CA GLY A 172 14.59 12.62 0.13
C GLY A 172 13.20 12.11 0.54
N VAL A 173 12.13 12.79 0.12
CA VAL A 173 10.76 12.33 0.34
C VAL A 173 10.49 11.06 -0.48
N LEU A 174 10.97 10.98 -1.72
CA LEU A 174 10.86 9.76 -2.53
C LEU A 174 11.63 8.60 -1.87
N ALA A 175 12.87 8.81 -1.45
CA ALA A 175 13.67 7.78 -0.78
C ALA A 175 12.99 7.30 0.51
N GLY A 176 12.48 8.22 1.34
CA GLY A 176 11.71 7.88 2.53
C GLY A 176 10.44 7.09 2.21
N PHE A 177 9.72 7.48 1.16
CA PHE A 177 8.52 6.76 0.73
C PHE A 177 8.84 5.35 0.21
N LEU A 178 9.90 5.18 -0.58
CA LEU A 178 10.35 3.85 -1.03
C LEU A 178 10.73 2.96 0.15
N TYR A 179 11.38 3.49 1.18
CA TYR A 179 11.69 2.73 2.38
C TYR A 179 10.43 2.24 3.11
N ILE A 180 9.41 3.09 3.29
CA ILE A 180 8.17 2.66 3.94
C ILE A 180 7.25 1.83 3.04
N LEU A 181 7.48 1.84 1.72
CA LEU A 181 6.73 1.04 0.76
C LEU A 181 6.90 -0.46 1.04
N THR A 182 8.12 -0.91 1.41
CA THR A 182 8.40 -2.27 1.88
C THR A 182 7.56 -2.64 3.11
N ILE A 183 7.40 -1.71 4.07
CA ILE A 183 6.54 -1.91 5.25
C ILE A 183 5.06 -2.06 4.82
N LYS A 184 4.61 -1.17 3.96
CA LYS A 184 3.23 -1.13 3.46
C LYS A 184 2.87 -2.35 2.60
N PHE A 185 3.80 -2.84 1.81
CA PHE A 185 3.62 -4.08 1.05
C PHE A 185 3.74 -5.34 1.91
N ARG A 186 4.02 -5.19 3.22
CA ARG A 186 4.21 -6.31 4.15
C ARG A 186 5.25 -7.31 3.67
N LYS A 187 6.36 -6.78 3.13
CA LYS A 187 7.48 -7.57 2.60
C LYS A 187 8.65 -7.59 3.57
N SER A 188 9.48 -8.64 3.49
CA SER A 188 10.74 -8.67 4.21
C SER A 188 11.60 -7.46 3.83
N PRO A 189 12.31 -6.83 4.77
CA PRO A 189 12.54 -7.25 6.15
C PRO A 189 11.45 -6.84 7.16
N PHE A 190 10.34 -6.24 6.76
CA PHE A 190 9.34 -5.61 7.62
C PHE A 190 7.99 -6.37 7.71
N ASP A 191 7.96 -7.63 7.30
CA ASP A 191 6.80 -8.51 7.45
C ASP A 191 6.63 -8.94 8.93
N LEU A 192 5.99 -8.08 9.73
CA LEU A 192 5.88 -8.25 11.17
C LEU A 192 4.50 -8.74 11.63
N SER A 193 3.43 -8.21 11.04
CA SER A 193 2.05 -8.42 11.48
C SER A 193 1.38 -9.62 10.84
N MET A 194 1.73 -9.91 9.59
CA MET A 194 1.18 -11.01 8.81
C MET A 194 2.33 -11.84 8.23
N CYS A 195 2.43 -13.08 8.70
CA CYS A 195 3.46 -13.99 8.20
C CYS A 195 2.89 -14.83 7.05
N HIS A 196 3.57 -14.84 5.91
CA HIS A 196 3.18 -15.68 4.77
C HIS A 196 3.51 -17.17 4.97
N HIS A 197 4.36 -17.50 5.94
CA HIS A 197 4.80 -18.86 6.22
C HIS A 197 4.34 -19.32 7.60
N ALA A 198 3.58 -20.43 7.64
CA ALA A 198 2.96 -20.98 8.85
C ALA A 198 3.97 -21.45 9.93
N HIS A 199 5.24 -21.63 9.60
CA HIS A 199 6.30 -22.02 10.54
C HIS A 199 6.97 -20.83 11.25
N GLN A 200 6.49 -19.63 11.04
CA GLN A 200 6.99 -18.42 11.70
C GLN A 200 6.34 -18.21 13.07
N GLU A 201 6.89 -17.29 13.86
CA GLU A 201 6.56 -17.08 15.28
C GLU A 201 5.07 -16.93 15.61
N ILE A 202 4.29 -16.30 14.70
CA ILE A 202 2.87 -15.95 14.92
C ILE A 202 1.94 -16.61 13.92
N VAL A 203 2.33 -17.70 13.29
CA VAL A 203 1.56 -18.45 12.28
C VAL A 203 1.17 -17.54 11.12
N ARG A 204 -0.08 -17.04 11.04
CA ARG A 204 -0.54 -16.05 10.07
C ARG A 204 -0.77 -14.67 10.70
N GLY A 205 -0.35 -14.47 11.94
CA GLY A 205 -0.49 -13.22 12.66
C GLY A 205 -1.94 -12.76 12.75
N LEU A 206 -2.19 -11.50 12.40
CA LEU A 206 -3.49 -10.88 12.47
C LEU A 206 -4.58 -11.68 11.72
N THR A 207 -4.23 -12.32 10.60
CA THR A 207 -5.21 -13.05 9.76
C THR A 207 -5.42 -14.50 10.14
N THR A 208 -4.90 -14.97 11.29
CA THR A 208 -4.99 -16.38 11.71
C THR A 208 -6.43 -16.89 11.84
N GLU A 209 -7.32 -16.08 12.37
CA GLU A 209 -8.73 -16.45 12.65
C GLU A 209 -9.72 -16.01 11.57
N PHE A 210 -9.23 -15.46 10.45
CA PHE A 210 -10.10 -15.07 9.35
C PHE A 210 -10.25 -16.20 8.34
N SER A 211 -11.48 -16.50 7.95
CA SER A 211 -11.82 -17.54 6.98
C SER A 211 -12.85 -17.07 5.96
N GLY A 212 -12.99 -17.82 4.89
CA GLY A 212 -14.04 -17.62 3.90
C GLY A 212 -14.09 -16.19 3.31
N PRO A 213 -15.28 -15.57 3.22
CA PRO A 213 -15.48 -14.25 2.62
C PRO A 213 -14.72 -13.14 3.33
N ALA A 214 -14.54 -13.19 4.66
CA ALA A 214 -13.78 -12.18 5.40
C ALA A 214 -12.32 -12.16 4.95
N LEU A 215 -11.67 -13.31 4.80
CA LEU A 215 -10.31 -13.39 4.28
C LEU A 215 -10.23 -12.95 2.81
N ALA A 216 -11.26 -13.24 1.99
CA ALA A 216 -11.33 -12.76 0.61
C ALA A 216 -11.36 -11.23 0.53
N LEU A 217 -12.13 -10.57 1.42
CA LEU A 217 -12.17 -9.10 1.49
C LEU A 217 -10.82 -8.51 1.89
N ILE A 218 -10.09 -9.14 2.82
CA ILE A 218 -8.75 -8.71 3.21
C ILE A 218 -7.80 -8.78 2.00
N GLU A 219 -7.79 -9.90 1.27
CA GLU A 219 -6.93 -10.06 0.09
C GLU A 219 -7.25 -9.04 -1.01
N ILE A 220 -8.53 -8.79 -1.28
CA ILE A 220 -8.96 -7.79 -2.26
C ILE A 220 -8.57 -6.37 -1.78
N SER A 221 -8.70 -6.06 -0.48
CA SER A 221 -8.29 -4.77 0.08
C SER A 221 -6.80 -4.52 -0.15
N HIS A 222 -5.95 -5.53 0.04
CA HIS A 222 -4.52 -5.40 -0.25
C HIS A 222 -4.23 -5.18 -1.73
N TRP A 223 -5.04 -5.75 -2.65
CA TRP A 223 -4.91 -5.44 -4.07
C TRP A 223 -5.19 -3.96 -4.36
N TYR A 224 -6.25 -3.39 -3.77
CA TYR A 224 -6.55 -1.96 -3.89
C TYR A 224 -5.43 -1.09 -3.28
N GLU A 225 -4.94 -1.46 -2.09
CA GLU A 225 -3.86 -0.75 -1.40
C GLU A 225 -2.58 -0.76 -2.24
N ASN A 226 -2.19 -1.89 -2.82
CA ASN A 226 -1.01 -2.00 -3.68
C ASN A 226 -1.10 -1.09 -4.90
N VAL A 227 -2.26 -1.03 -5.57
CA VAL A 227 -2.47 -0.14 -6.71
C VAL A 227 -2.41 1.33 -6.29
N LEU A 228 -2.99 1.69 -5.14
CA LEU A 228 -2.93 3.04 -4.58
C LEU A 228 -1.48 3.46 -4.29
N LEU A 229 -0.70 2.63 -3.61
CA LEU A 229 0.68 2.91 -3.26
C LEU A 229 1.58 3.07 -4.50
N LEU A 230 1.40 2.23 -5.50
CA LEU A 230 2.07 2.39 -6.79
C LEU A 230 1.61 3.65 -7.53
N GLY A 231 0.35 4.05 -7.38
CA GLY A 231 -0.15 5.33 -7.87
C GLY A 231 0.57 6.53 -7.25
N ILE A 232 0.87 6.47 -5.95
CA ILE A 232 1.67 7.52 -5.27
C ILE A 232 3.09 7.57 -5.82
N VAL A 233 3.73 6.42 -6.06
CA VAL A 233 5.06 6.37 -6.72
C VAL A 233 4.99 7.01 -8.10
N TYR A 234 3.94 6.71 -8.87
CA TYR A 234 3.73 7.25 -10.21
C TYR A 234 3.71 8.80 -10.21
N LEU A 235 3.15 9.45 -9.18
CA LEU A 235 3.08 10.92 -9.11
C LEU A 235 4.46 11.59 -9.15
N PHE A 236 5.49 10.99 -8.59
CA PHE A 236 6.85 11.56 -8.62
C PHE A 236 7.41 11.66 -10.03
N PHE A 237 6.94 10.80 -10.94
CA PHE A 237 7.41 10.68 -12.32
C PHE A 237 6.35 11.09 -13.35
N ALA A 238 5.23 11.69 -12.92
CA ALA A 238 4.06 11.99 -13.76
C ALA A 238 4.35 12.93 -14.95
N PHE A 239 5.46 13.69 -14.93
CA PHE A 239 5.90 14.56 -16.03
C PHE A 239 6.08 13.83 -17.38
N LYS A 240 6.38 12.51 -17.37
CA LYS A 240 6.45 11.63 -18.55
C LYS A 240 5.72 10.31 -18.28
N PRO A 241 4.47 10.15 -18.70
CA PRO A 241 3.62 8.99 -18.33
C PRO A 241 4.22 7.62 -18.61
N TRP A 242 4.86 7.43 -19.77
CA TRP A 242 5.50 6.15 -20.10
C TRP A 242 6.71 5.84 -19.20
N LEU A 243 7.53 6.85 -18.92
CA LEU A 243 8.66 6.69 -18.01
C LEU A 243 8.16 6.41 -16.58
N ALA A 244 7.12 7.12 -16.15
CA ALA A 244 6.50 6.91 -14.86
C ALA A 244 5.98 5.48 -14.69
N LEU A 245 5.31 4.93 -15.71
CA LEU A 245 4.81 3.55 -15.69
C LEU A 245 5.98 2.54 -15.57
N VAL A 246 7.02 2.70 -16.38
CA VAL A 246 8.19 1.79 -16.38
C VAL A 246 8.91 1.86 -15.03
N LEU A 247 9.14 3.07 -14.48
CA LEU A 247 9.81 3.24 -13.20
C LEU A 247 8.97 2.69 -12.03
N THR A 248 7.65 2.90 -12.04
CA THR A 248 6.74 2.36 -11.02
C THR A 248 6.75 0.83 -11.02
N LEU A 249 6.69 0.19 -12.19
CA LEU A 249 6.82 -1.26 -12.30
C LEU A 249 8.22 -1.75 -11.92
N GLY A 250 9.27 -1.01 -12.26
CA GLY A 250 10.64 -1.29 -11.84
C GLY A 250 10.82 -1.24 -10.33
N ILE A 251 10.22 -0.25 -9.67
CA ILE A 251 10.21 -0.15 -8.19
C ILE A 251 9.45 -1.33 -7.58
N TYR A 252 8.31 -1.72 -8.14
CA TYR A 252 7.58 -2.91 -7.66
C TYR A 252 8.41 -4.19 -7.76
N VAL A 253 9.14 -4.39 -8.87
CA VAL A 253 10.08 -5.50 -9.02
C VAL A 253 11.24 -5.41 -8.02
N LEU A 254 11.77 -4.21 -7.77
CA LEU A 254 12.81 -3.97 -6.76
C LEU A 254 12.32 -4.40 -5.36
N GLU A 255 11.08 -4.07 -4.99
CA GLU A 255 10.47 -4.49 -3.73
C GLU A 255 10.37 -6.02 -3.61
N ILE A 256 10.07 -6.72 -4.71
CA ILE A 256 10.07 -8.19 -4.73
C ILE A 256 11.50 -8.75 -4.55
N VAL A 257 12.51 -8.12 -5.14
CA VAL A 257 13.90 -8.52 -4.97
C VAL A 257 14.36 -8.30 -3.53
N ILE A 258 14.00 -7.16 -2.93
CA ILE A 258 14.30 -6.87 -1.51
C ILE A 258 13.69 -7.93 -0.62
N ASP A 259 12.41 -8.26 -0.80
CA ASP A 259 11.69 -9.29 -0.04
C ASP A 259 12.39 -10.66 -0.04
N ASN A 260 13.00 -11.02 -1.17
CA ASN A 260 13.66 -12.32 -1.31
C ASN A 260 15.14 -12.34 -0.85
N ASN A 261 15.76 -11.18 -0.63
CA ASN A 261 17.18 -11.10 -0.28
C ASN A 261 17.44 -10.73 1.17
N TYR A 262 16.48 -10.12 1.87
CA TYR A 262 16.68 -9.64 3.23
C TYR A 262 15.97 -10.53 4.26
N ALA A 263 16.66 -10.77 5.38
CA ALA A 263 16.08 -11.42 6.55
C ALA A 263 15.16 -10.45 7.30
N ARG A 264 14.17 -11.01 8.02
CA ARG A 264 13.21 -10.23 8.82
C ARG A 264 13.90 -9.51 9.97
N PHE A 265 13.52 -8.26 10.18
CA PHE A 265 13.96 -7.46 11.32
C PHE A 265 13.06 -7.66 12.55
N LYS A 266 13.60 -7.39 13.73
CA LYS A 266 12.82 -7.26 14.96
C LYS A 266 12.00 -5.96 14.90
N TRP A 267 10.83 -5.95 15.53
CA TRP A 267 9.92 -4.80 15.53
C TRP A 267 10.58 -3.51 16.07
N GLN A 268 11.45 -3.61 17.10
CA GLN A 268 12.18 -2.45 17.65
C GLN A 268 13.10 -1.82 16.60
N LEU A 269 13.79 -2.64 15.82
CA LEU A 269 14.68 -2.16 14.77
C LEU A 269 13.87 -1.53 13.62
N THR A 270 12.75 -2.11 13.26
CA THR A 270 11.84 -1.55 12.23
C THR A 270 11.36 -0.16 12.62
N PHE A 271 10.88 0.00 13.86
CA PHE A 271 10.42 1.28 14.37
C PHE A 271 11.55 2.32 14.40
N LEU A 272 12.70 2.01 15.01
CA LEU A 272 13.82 2.93 15.13
C LEU A 272 14.39 3.31 13.76
N SER A 273 14.61 2.33 12.87
CA SER A 273 15.19 2.59 11.55
C SER A 273 14.28 3.41 10.66
N SER A 274 12.96 3.17 10.69
CA SER A 274 12.01 3.97 9.91
C SER A 274 11.99 5.42 10.35
N TRP A 275 11.92 5.70 11.66
CA TRP A 275 11.93 7.07 12.19
C TRP A 275 13.23 7.81 11.88
N LEU A 276 14.40 7.15 12.06
CA LEU A 276 15.69 7.73 11.73
C LEU A 276 15.82 8.02 10.23
N PHE A 277 15.38 7.08 9.38
CA PHE A 277 15.45 7.25 7.93
C PHE A 277 14.50 8.34 7.44
N ILE A 278 13.28 8.40 7.98
CA ILE A 278 12.30 9.45 7.67
C ILE A 278 12.83 10.83 8.07
N ALA A 279 13.36 10.97 9.29
CA ALA A 279 13.91 12.23 9.75
C ALA A 279 15.12 12.67 8.92
N ALA A 280 16.04 11.76 8.61
CA ALA A 280 17.24 12.06 7.82
C ALA A 280 16.94 12.34 6.35
N ALA A 281 16.10 11.56 5.68
CA ALA A 281 15.85 11.70 4.26
C ALA A 281 14.73 12.72 3.96
N ALA A 282 13.52 12.48 4.47
CA ALA A 282 12.39 13.34 4.15
C ALA A 282 12.42 14.66 4.93
N GLY A 283 12.77 14.62 6.23
CA GLY A 283 12.85 15.81 7.06
C GLY A 283 13.89 16.81 6.56
N SER A 284 15.10 16.36 6.25
CA SER A 284 16.15 17.22 5.68
C SER A 284 15.75 17.81 4.33
N ASN A 285 15.13 17.02 3.46
CA ASN A 285 14.68 17.47 2.14
C ASN A 285 13.61 18.58 2.25
N ILE A 286 12.65 18.44 3.16
CA ILE A 286 11.61 19.46 3.38
C ILE A 286 12.21 20.73 3.97
N ILE A 287 13.16 20.64 4.90
CA ILE A 287 13.86 21.80 5.45
C ILE A 287 14.61 22.54 4.33
N VAL A 288 15.40 21.83 3.52
CA VAL A 288 16.12 22.43 2.40
C VAL A 288 15.14 23.11 1.41
N LEU A 289 14.03 22.45 1.09
CA LEU A 289 13.02 23.01 0.18
C LEU A 289 12.36 24.29 0.74
N HIS A 290 12.21 24.36 2.05
CA HIS A 290 11.71 25.56 2.74
C HIS A 290 12.67 26.76 2.66
N TRP A 291 13.98 26.49 2.73
CA TRP A 291 15.02 27.55 2.66
C TRP A 291 15.29 28.02 1.23
N VAL A 292 15.04 27.21 0.23
CA VAL A 292 15.28 27.52 -1.21
C VAL A 292 14.11 28.28 -1.84
N LYS A 293 12.91 28.20 -1.25
CA LYS A 293 11.72 28.99 -1.67
C LYS A 293 11.65 30.33 -0.96
#